data_859f02346ba9810c1a8432b28f018a8e
#
_entry.id   859f02346ba9810c1a8432b28f018a8e
#
_cell.length_a   1.000
_cell.length_b   1.000
_cell.length_c   1.000
_cell.angle_alpha   90.00
_cell.angle_beta   90.00
_cell.angle_gamma   90.00
#
_symmetry.space_group_name_H-M   'P 1'
#
loop_
_entity.id
_entity.type
_entity.pdbx_description
1 polymer ?
#
loop_
_entity_poly.entity_id
_entity_poly.type
_entity_poly.pdbx_seq_one_letter_code
_entity_poly.pdbx_strand_id
1 'polypeptide(L)'
;MFAVIRTGGKQYRVTPNAVLKVEKLEAEPDALVTFTDVLAVGDSGGLAVGAPTIEGATVTATVLAQDRLDKIIVFKKRRRKNSRRRKGHRQHVTVLRVREINGAGGPEVSAATEGLAAAPEPEPVDSVAERGETGDEAGAPLAEGDI
;
A
#
# COMPACT_ATOMS: atom_id res chain seq x y z
N MET A 1 -7.19 -19.04 8.41
CA MET A 1 -5.73 -18.88 8.55
C MET A 1 -5.39 -17.53 9.13
N PHE A 2 -4.47 -17.44 10.07
CA PHE A 2 -3.92 -16.18 10.60
C PHE A 2 -2.45 -16.38 10.95
N ALA A 3 -1.68 -15.29 11.01
CA ALA A 3 -0.31 -15.31 11.49
C ALA A 3 -0.10 -14.26 12.59
N VAL A 4 0.93 -14.45 13.40
CA VAL A 4 1.42 -13.43 14.33
C VAL A 4 2.82 -13.05 13.89
N ILE A 5 2.98 -11.81 13.44
CA ILE A 5 4.27 -11.26 13.01
C ILE A 5 4.82 -10.29 14.05
N ARG A 6 6.13 -10.17 14.09
CA ARG A 6 6.83 -9.17 14.90
C ARG A 6 7.49 -8.13 14.00
N THR A 7 7.14 -6.86 14.18
CA THR A 7 7.77 -5.74 13.46
C THR A 7 7.73 -4.46 14.31
N GLY A 8 8.76 -3.62 14.20
CA GLY A 8 8.86 -2.38 14.97
C GLY A 8 8.77 -2.56 16.49
N GLY A 9 9.22 -3.71 17.03
CA GLY A 9 9.14 -4.03 18.46
C GLY A 9 7.73 -4.39 18.96
N LYS A 10 6.75 -4.55 18.07
CA LYS A 10 5.36 -4.91 18.36
C LYS A 10 4.97 -6.20 17.66
N GLN A 11 3.94 -6.85 18.20
CA GLN A 11 3.36 -8.06 17.62
C GLN A 11 2.00 -7.73 17.03
N TYR A 12 1.72 -8.29 15.86
CA TYR A 12 0.48 -8.08 15.14
C TYR A 12 -0.11 -9.40 14.72
N ARG A 13 -1.38 -9.64 15.08
CA ARG A 13 -2.15 -10.74 14.52
C ARG A 13 -2.70 -10.28 13.17
N VAL A 14 -2.38 -11.01 12.13
CA VAL A 14 -2.74 -10.68 10.76
C VAL A 14 -3.52 -11.82 10.10
N THR A 15 -4.44 -11.44 9.23
CA THR A 15 -5.20 -12.35 8.37
C THR A 15 -5.01 -11.90 6.91
N PRO A 16 -5.21 -12.78 5.93
CA PRO A 16 -5.18 -12.39 4.53
C PRO A 16 -6.11 -11.20 4.26
N ASN A 17 -5.66 -10.26 3.42
CA ASN A 17 -6.34 -9.00 3.09
C ASN A 17 -6.53 -8.01 4.24
N ALA A 18 -6.06 -8.28 5.44
CA ALA A 18 -6.12 -7.33 6.54
C ALA A 18 -5.26 -6.09 6.27
N VAL A 19 -5.77 -4.93 6.66
CA VAL A 19 -5.02 -3.67 6.61
C VAL A 19 -4.56 -3.34 8.03
N LEU A 20 -3.26 -3.06 8.18
CA LEU A 20 -2.66 -2.73 9.47
C LEU A 20 -1.71 -1.53 9.37
N LYS A 21 -1.54 -0.83 10.48
CA LYS A 21 -0.57 0.25 10.61
C LYS A 21 0.59 -0.25 11.47
N VAL A 22 1.78 -0.24 10.88
CA VAL A 22 3.04 -0.61 11.56
C VAL A 22 3.93 0.62 11.73
N GLU A 23 4.99 0.49 12.53
CA GLU A 23 6.02 1.53 12.59
C GLU A 23 6.64 1.74 11.21
N LYS A 24 7.21 2.92 10.97
CA LYS A 24 7.75 3.30 9.67
C LYS A 24 8.71 2.23 9.11
N LEU A 25 8.43 1.78 7.92
CA LEU A 25 9.31 0.94 7.10
C LEU A 25 9.89 1.78 5.96
N GLU A 26 11.11 1.46 5.55
CA GLU A 26 11.77 2.08 4.40
C GLU A 26 11.35 1.36 3.12
N ALA A 27 10.12 1.59 2.72
CA ALA A 27 9.55 1.05 1.50
C ALA A 27 8.65 2.09 0.84
N GLU A 28 8.61 2.10 -0.48
CA GLU A 28 7.75 2.99 -1.26
C GLU A 28 6.30 2.49 -1.25
N PRO A 29 5.32 3.36 -1.52
CA PRO A 29 3.96 2.94 -1.82
C PRO A 29 3.94 1.90 -2.95
N ASP A 30 3.03 0.95 -2.87
CA ASP A 30 2.87 -0.21 -3.76
C ASP A 30 4.01 -1.25 -3.74
N ALA A 31 5.07 -1.02 -2.97
CA ALA A 31 6.12 -2.01 -2.78
C ALA A 31 5.62 -3.23 -2.01
N LEU A 32 6.17 -4.40 -2.36
CA LEU A 32 5.97 -5.64 -1.61
C LEU A 32 7.02 -5.73 -0.48
N VAL A 33 6.54 -6.00 0.72
CA VAL A 33 7.38 -6.23 1.91
C VAL A 33 7.13 -7.63 2.42
N THR A 34 8.19 -8.38 2.67
CA THR A 34 8.13 -9.73 3.23
C THR A 34 8.61 -9.70 4.67
N PHE A 35 7.77 -10.20 5.57
CA PHE A 35 8.11 -10.38 6.98
C PHE A 35 8.52 -11.83 7.21
N THR A 36 9.71 -12.03 7.75
CA THR A 36 10.28 -13.34 8.13
C THR A 36 10.12 -13.65 9.61
N ASP A 37 9.93 -12.61 10.44
CA ASP A 37 9.73 -12.75 11.88
C ASP A 37 8.29 -13.18 12.19
N VAL A 38 7.95 -14.42 11.88
CA VAL A 38 6.63 -15.02 12.15
C VAL A 38 6.71 -15.84 13.41
N LEU A 39 5.94 -15.47 14.43
CA LEU A 39 5.95 -16.11 15.76
C LEU A 39 4.98 -17.28 15.85
N ALA A 40 3.84 -17.18 15.18
CA ALA A 40 2.83 -18.22 15.16
C ALA A 40 2.02 -18.16 13.86
N VAL A 41 1.58 -19.31 13.40
CA VAL A 41 0.63 -19.47 12.29
C VAL A 41 -0.48 -20.40 12.73
N GLY A 42 -1.71 -19.94 12.59
CA GLY A 42 -2.90 -20.71 12.91
C GLY A 42 -3.79 -20.92 11.70
N ASP A 43 -4.24 -22.15 11.51
CA ASP A 43 -5.20 -22.51 10.49
C ASP A 43 -6.32 -23.37 11.09
N SER A 44 -7.29 -23.78 10.28
CA SER A 44 -8.38 -24.68 10.69
C SER A 44 -7.89 -26.03 11.24
N GLY A 45 -6.71 -26.46 10.84
CA GLY A 45 -6.09 -27.72 11.28
C GLY A 45 -5.23 -27.64 12.54
N GLY A 46 -4.93 -26.42 13.05
CA GLY A 46 -4.09 -26.28 14.24
C GLY A 46 -3.35 -24.95 14.36
N LEU A 47 -2.58 -24.85 15.43
CA LEU A 47 -1.73 -23.70 15.73
C LEU A 47 -0.28 -24.15 15.79
N ALA A 48 0.56 -23.62 14.91
CA ALA A 48 2.01 -23.76 14.97
C ALA A 48 2.58 -22.53 15.71
N VAL A 49 3.41 -22.77 16.72
CA VAL A 49 4.08 -21.71 17.49
C VAL A 49 5.58 -21.88 17.36
N GLY A 50 6.28 -20.80 17.04
CA GLY A 50 7.74 -20.79 16.92
C GLY A 50 8.45 -20.68 18.27
N ALA A 51 9.72 -21.07 18.30
CA ALA A 51 10.60 -20.94 19.47
C ALA A 51 11.91 -20.19 19.09
N PRO A 52 11.94 -18.88 18.94
CA PRO A 52 10.88 -17.87 19.04
C PRO A 52 10.09 -17.66 17.72
N THR A 53 10.67 -18.02 16.57
CA THR A 53 10.09 -17.83 15.22
C THR A 53 9.90 -19.18 14.55
N ILE A 54 9.00 -19.25 13.58
CA ILE A 54 8.80 -20.42 12.73
C ILE A 54 9.72 -20.29 11.54
N GLU A 55 10.64 -21.24 11.37
CA GLU A 55 11.55 -21.28 10.23
C GLU A 55 10.78 -21.52 8.93
N GLY A 56 11.11 -20.75 7.89
CA GLY A 56 10.46 -20.84 6.58
C GLY A 56 9.08 -20.21 6.49
N ALA A 57 8.50 -19.72 7.58
CA ALA A 57 7.25 -18.98 7.52
C ALA A 57 7.49 -17.54 7.09
N THR A 58 6.67 -17.04 6.17
CA THR A 58 6.74 -15.67 5.67
C THR A 58 5.36 -15.07 5.52
N VAL A 59 5.29 -13.75 5.70
CA VAL A 59 4.07 -12.97 5.45
C VAL A 59 4.40 -11.86 4.47
N THR A 60 3.72 -11.85 3.34
CA THR A 60 3.88 -10.83 2.30
C THR A 60 2.79 -9.79 2.42
N ALA A 61 3.17 -8.52 2.37
CA ALA A 61 2.24 -7.40 2.42
C ALA A 61 2.61 -6.33 1.39
N THR A 62 1.61 -5.64 0.88
CA THR A 62 1.79 -4.47 0.01
C THR A 62 1.68 -3.21 0.85
N VAL A 63 2.60 -2.28 0.66
CA VAL A 63 2.55 -0.94 1.24
C VAL A 63 1.46 -0.14 0.55
N LEU A 64 0.46 0.31 1.28
CA LEU A 64 -0.59 1.18 0.73
C LEU A 64 -0.20 2.65 0.79
N ALA A 65 0.39 3.08 1.90
CA ALA A 65 0.78 4.47 2.11
C ALA A 65 1.79 4.62 3.26
N GLN A 66 2.55 5.68 3.20
CA GLN A 66 3.32 6.21 4.33
C GLN A 66 2.54 7.35 4.97
N ASP A 67 2.17 7.20 6.23
CA ASP A 67 1.28 8.13 6.93
C ASP A 67 1.87 8.60 8.27
N ARG A 68 1.18 9.51 8.91
CA ARG A 68 1.49 9.99 10.26
C ARG A 68 0.25 9.93 11.14
N LEU A 69 0.39 9.36 12.32
CA LEU A 69 -0.67 9.38 13.32
C LEU A 69 -1.04 10.81 13.74
N ASP A 70 -2.14 10.94 14.43
CA ASP A 70 -2.62 12.21 14.96
C ASP A 70 -1.60 12.86 15.90
N LYS A 71 -1.66 14.19 15.97
CA LYS A 71 -0.75 14.97 16.78
C LYS A 71 -1.00 14.77 18.27
N ILE A 72 -0.02 14.21 18.96
CA ILE A 72 -0.02 14.09 20.41
C ILE A 72 0.66 15.32 21.01
N ILE A 73 0.01 15.94 21.99
CA ILE A 73 0.57 17.06 22.74
C ILE A 73 1.28 16.54 23.98
N VAL A 74 2.62 16.62 23.95
CA VAL A 74 3.45 16.29 25.10
C VAL A 74 3.62 17.53 25.95
N PHE A 75 3.04 17.52 27.13
CA PHE A 75 3.16 18.62 28.08
C PHE A 75 4.02 18.20 29.27
N LYS A 76 5.12 18.92 29.48
CA LYS A 76 6.04 18.70 30.59
C LYS A 76 5.97 19.90 31.52
N LYS A 77 5.60 19.66 32.79
CA LYS A 77 5.56 20.67 33.85
C LYS A 77 6.33 20.15 35.04
N ARG A 78 7.15 21.02 35.64
CA ARG A 78 7.74 20.75 36.94
C ARG A 78 6.78 21.25 38.04
N ARG A 79 6.66 20.50 39.12
CA ARG A 79 5.78 20.84 40.25
C ARG A 79 6.15 22.22 40.86
N ARG A 80 7.43 22.49 40.96
CA ARG A 80 8.00 23.78 41.45
C ARG A 80 8.90 24.33 40.34
N LYS A 81 9.41 25.53 40.42
CA LYS A 81 10.29 26.20 39.45
C LYS A 81 9.60 26.79 38.22
N ASN A 82 8.29 26.94 38.24
CA ASN A 82 7.51 27.59 37.18
C ASN A 82 7.89 27.18 35.73
N SER A 83 8.42 25.98 35.57
CA SER A 83 8.82 25.45 34.26
C SER A 83 7.68 24.69 33.61
N ARG A 84 7.35 25.04 32.37
CA ARG A 84 6.37 24.31 31.52
C ARG A 84 6.90 24.28 30.09
N ARG A 85 6.81 23.11 29.47
CA ARG A 85 7.14 22.92 28.04
C ARG A 85 6.02 22.16 27.35
N ARG A 86 5.67 22.59 26.18
CA ARG A 86 4.67 21.94 25.32
C ARG A 86 5.31 21.62 23.98
N LYS A 87 5.21 20.35 23.55
CA LYS A 87 5.72 19.88 22.27
C LYS A 87 4.68 18.97 21.62
N GLY A 88 4.48 19.12 20.33
CA GLY A 88 3.68 18.20 19.56
C GLY A 88 4.53 17.08 18.94
N HIS A 89 3.97 15.87 18.85
CA HIS A 89 4.58 14.74 18.16
C HIS A 89 3.56 14.06 17.25
N ARG A 90 3.99 13.65 16.07
CA ARG A 90 3.24 12.77 15.15
C ARG A 90 4.14 11.60 14.78
N GLN A 91 3.70 10.39 15.11
CA GLN A 91 4.44 9.17 14.78
C GLN A 91 4.26 8.85 13.30
N HIS A 92 5.37 8.56 12.62
CA HIS A 92 5.35 8.02 11.27
C HIS A 92 4.97 6.56 11.31
N VAL A 93 4.07 6.15 10.43
CA VAL A 93 3.59 4.79 10.29
C VAL A 93 3.49 4.41 8.82
N THR A 94 3.63 3.12 8.56
CA THR A 94 3.38 2.53 7.25
C THR A 94 2.06 1.78 7.28
N VAL A 95 1.19 2.05 6.33
CA VAL A 95 -0.07 1.32 6.15
C VAL A 95 0.17 0.18 5.18
N LEU A 96 -0.09 -1.04 5.62
CA LEU A 96 0.13 -2.27 4.86
C LEU A 96 -1.18 -3.01 4.64
N ARG A 97 -1.28 -3.72 3.51
CA ARG A 97 -2.27 -4.75 3.28
C ARG A 97 -1.58 -6.10 3.17
N VAL A 98 -1.96 -7.04 4.02
CA VAL A 98 -1.46 -8.41 3.96
C VAL A 98 -1.98 -9.07 2.68
N ARG A 99 -1.08 -9.62 1.91
CA ARG A 99 -1.39 -10.38 0.69
C ARG A 99 -1.52 -11.85 1.01
N GLU A 100 -0.44 -12.41 1.50
CA GLU A 100 -0.29 -13.85 1.65
C GLU A 100 0.41 -14.21 2.96
N ILE A 101 0.04 -15.33 3.52
CA ILE A 101 0.64 -15.92 4.71
C ILE A 101 1.12 -17.32 4.33
N ASN A 102 2.43 -17.52 4.29
CA ASN A 102 3.05 -18.81 4.05
C ASN A 102 3.49 -19.39 5.38
N GLY A 103 2.85 -20.47 5.81
CA GLY A 103 3.27 -21.26 6.98
C GLY A 103 4.38 -22.22 6.59
N ALA A 104 5.29 -22.54 7.52
CA ALA A 104 6.26 -23.60 7.33
C ALA A 104 5.53 -24.93 7.09
N GLY A 105 5.59 -25.44 5.85
CA GLY A 105 4.97 -26.71 5.47
C GLY A 105 3.89 -26.64 4.38
N GLY A 106 3.56 -25.45 3.88
CA GLY A 106 2.73 -25.31 2.69
C GLY A 106 3.59 -25.31 1.42
N PRO A 107 3.06 -25.80 0.27
CA PRO A 107 3.81 -25.77 -0.98
C PRO A 107 4.20 -24.34 -1.31
N GLU A 108 5.46 -24.14 -1.66
CA GLU A 108 5.89 -22.94 -2.35
C GLU A 108 4.99 -22.77 -3.58
N VAL A 109 4.00 -21.92 -3.47
CA VAL A 109 3.45 -21.34 -4.68
C VAL A 109 4.48 -20.33 -5.13
N SER A 110 5.43 -20.86 -5.91
CA SER A 110 6.29 -20.01 -6.73
C SER A 110 5.34 -19.01 -7.40
N ALA A 111 5.55 -17.74 -7.08
CA ALA A 111 4.96 -16.67 -7.84
C ALA A 111 5.48 -16.86 -9.27
N ALA A 112 4.70 -17.57 -10.07
CA ALA A 112 4.84 -17.54 -11.50
C ALA A 112 4.59 -16.08 -11.90
N THR A 113 5.69 -15.36 -12.03
CA THR A 113 5.79 -14.20 -12.87
C THR A 113 5.69 -14.72 -14.29
N GLU A 114 4.50 -15.10 -14.69
CA GLU A 114 4.20 -15.34 -16.10
C GLU A 114 2.93 -14.57 -16.43
N GLY A 115 3.13 -13.62 -17.29
CA GLY A 115 2.04 -12.96 -17.96
C GLY A 115 2.14 -11.46 -17.98
N LEU A 116 3.35 -10.91 -18.24
CA LEU A 116 3.39 -9.69 -19.00
C LEU A 116 3.12 -10.09 -20.45
N ALA A 117 1.89 -10.54 -20.72
CA ALA A 117 1.40 -10.67 -22.07
C ALA A 117 1.33 -9.25 -22.63
N ALA A 118 2.16 -9.04 -23.63
CA ALA A 118 2.19 -7.88 -24.49
C ALA A 118 0.76 -7.39 -24.78
N ALA A 119 0.57 -6.10 -24.55
CA ALA A 119 -0.54 -5.39 -25.14
C ALA A 119 -0.48 -5.63 -26.66
N PRO A 120 -1.60 -5.98 -27.32
CA PRO A 120 -1.63 -5.96 -28.77
C PRO A 120 -1.44 -4.50 -29.20
N GLU A 121 -0.40 -4.28 -29.99
CA GLU A 121 -0.23 -3.04 -30.75
C GLU A 121 -1.52 -2.73 -31.51
N PRO A 122 -1.99 -1.48 -31.51
CA PRO A 122 -3.05 -1.11 -32.41
C PRO A 122 -2.48 -1.15 -33.84
N GLU A 123 -3.05 -2.03 -34.63
CA GLU A 123 -2.77 -2.11 -36.06
C GLU A 123 -3.00 -0.74 -36.72
N PRO A 124 -2.14 -0.32 -37.66
CA PRO A 124 -2.35 0.89 -38.41
C PRO A 124 -3.55 0.68 -39.35
N VAL A 125 -4.60 1.43 -39.11
CA VAL A 125 -5.68 1.56 -40.09
C VAL A 125 -5.17 2.37 -41.27
N ASP A 126 -4.74 1.64 -42.27
CA ASP A 126 -4.40 2.17 -43.58
C ASP A 126 -5.65 2.77 -44.23
N SER A 127 -5.47 4.01 -44.60
CA SER A 127 -6.09 4.78 -45.66
C SER A 127 -7.26 4.16 -46.42
N VAL A 128 -8.39 4.81 -46.41
CA VAL A 128 -9.18 4.94 -47.63
C VAL A 128 -9.56 6.40 -47.82
N ALA A 129 -9.04 6.86 -48.91
CA ALA A 129 -9.22 8.13 -49.55
C ALA A 129 -10.67 8.43 -49.95
N GLU A 130 -10.87 9.71 -50.08
CA GLU A 130 -11.52 10.34 -51.21
C GLU A 130 -13.00 10.73 -51.16
N ARG A 131 -13.11 11.96 -51.45
CA ARG A 131 -14.14 12.69 -52.18
C ARG A 131 -15.32 13.31 -51.50
N GLY A 132 -15.36 14.56 -51.76
CA GLY A 132 -16.51 15.39 -52.16
C GLY A 132 -16.60 16.66 -51.32
N GLU A 133 -15.99 17.66 -51.73
CA GLU A 133 -16.39 18.79 -52.60
C GLU A 133 -17.68 19.52 -52.15
N THR A 134 -17.46 20.82 -52.05
CA THR A 134 -18.29 21.96 -52.34
C THR A 134 -19.26 22.51 -51.29
N GLY A 135 -19.15 23.82 -51.22
CA GLY A 135 -20.23 24.74 -50.91
C GLY A 135 -19.96 25.58 -49.67
N ASP A 136 -19.24 26.62 -49.76
CA ASP A 136 -19.58 28.00 -50.14
C ASP A 136 -20.50 28.71 -49.15
N GLU A 137 -20.03 29.88 -48.86
CA GLU A 137 -20.65 31.17 -48.58
C GLU A 137 -20.90 31.61 -47.14
N ALA A 138 -20.07 32.52 -46.79
CA ALA A 138 -20.32 33.92 -46.38
C ALA A 138 -21.25 34.17 -45.17
N GLY A 139 -20.72 34.95 -44.26
CA GLY A 139 -21.56 35.71 -43.36
C GLY A 139 -20.93 36.10 -42.04
N ALA A 140 -19.95 36.97 -42.04
CA ALA A 140 -19.84 37.98 -40.98
C ALA A 140 -20.80 39.13 -41.34
N PRO A 141 -21.15 40.10 -40.47
CA PRO A 141 -20.41 40.63 -39.34
C PRO A 141 -21.25 41.16 -38.13
N LEU A 142 -20.50 41.63 -37.11
CA LEU A 142 -20.73 42.83 -36.27
C LEU A 142 -21.98 42.96 -35.36
N ALA A 143 -21.77 43.28 -34.14
CA ALA A 143 -21.93 44.50 -33.37
C ALA A 143 -22.04 44.18 -31.88
N GLU A 144 -21.16 44.68 -31.06
CA GLU A 144 -21.24 45.89 -30.22
C GLU A 144 -22.45 46.00 -29.30
N GLY A 145 -22.14 46.31 -28.04
CA GLY A 145 -23.04 46.90 -27.06
C GLY A 145 -22.80 46.29 -25.69
N ASP A 146 -21.88 46.81 -24.89
CA ASP A 146 -22.01 47.91 -23.94
C ASP A 146 -23.26 47.76 -23.02
N ILE A 147 -23.02 47.44 -21.79
CA ILE A 147 -23.26 48.19 -20.55
C ILE A 147 -22.71 47.34 -19.37
#